data_ac53ba0feb378fd312e5be5ebf4105e5
#
_entry.id   ac53ba0feb378fd312e5be5ebf4105e5
#
_cell.length_a   1.000
_cell.length_b   1.000
_cell.length_c   1.000
_cell.angle_alpha   90.00
_cell.angle_beta   90.00
_cell.angle_gamma   90.00
#
_symmetry.space_group_name_H-M   'P 1'
#
loop_
_entity.id
_entity.type
_entity.pdbx_description
1 polymer ?
#
loop_
_entity_poly.entity_id
_entity_poly.type
_entity_poly.pdbx_seq_one_letter_code
_entity_poly.pdbx_strand_id
1 'polypeptide(L)' 'RIDLLVENKVVIELKSVEKLNKVHLAQILTYMKLGNFKLGLLINFNVVLLKQGIKRVINGTL' A
#
# COMPACT_ATOMS: atom_id res chain seq x y z
N ARG A 1 -10.82 -1.49 2.63
CA ARG A 1 -10.35 -1.16 3.97
C ARG A 1 -8.96 -0.52 3.92
N ILE A 2 -8.81 0.60 4.56
CA ILE A 2 -7.55 1.36 4.63
C ILE A 2 -7.07 1.33 6.08
N ASP A 3 -5.81 0.92 6.30
CA ASP A 3 -5.25 0.89 7.66
C ASP A 3 -4.90 2.31 8.15
N LEU A 4 -4.29 3.10 7.27
CA LEU A 4 -3.92 4.48 7.59
C LEU A 4 -4.11 5.35 6.37
N LEU A 5 -4.51 6.59 6.62
CA LEU A 5 -4.60 7.61 5.57
C LEU A 5 -3.88 8.85 6.07
N VAL A 6 -2.73 9.17 5.46
CA VAL A 6 -1.88 10.27 5.91
C VAL A 6 -2.21 11.54 5.15
N GLU A 7 -2.57 12.58 5.88
CA GLU A 7 -2.92 13.90 5.34
C GLU A 7 -3.98 13.84 4.23
N ASN A 8 -4.85 12.84 4.30
CA ASN A 8 -5.90 12.61 3.31
C ASN A 8 -5.35 12.45 1.88
N LYS A 9 -4.11 12.00 1.75
CA LYS A 9 -3.43 11.90 0.46
C LYS A 9 -2.75 10.55 0.21
N VAL A 10 -2.15 9.96 1.26
CA VAL A 10 -1.36 8.74 1.12
C VAL A 10 -2.06 7.60 1.85
N VAL A 11 -2.43 6.58 1.09
CA VAL A 11 -3.03 5.36 1.63
C VAL A 11 -1.91 4.43 2.08
N ILE A 12 -1.98 3.97 3.34
CA ILE A 12 -1.01 3.02 3.87
C ILE A 12 -1.74 1.74 4.25
N GLU A 13 -1.28 0.63 3.72
CA GLU A 13 -1.79 -0.70 4.03
C GLU A 13 -0.68 -1.51 4.69
N LEU A 14 -0.95 -2.00 5.91
CA LEU A 14 0.03 -2.74 6.70
C LEU A 14 -0.22 -4.23 6.57
N LYS A 15 0.84 -4.99 6.34
CA LYS A 15 0.79 -6.43 6.20
C LYS A 15 1.88 -7.10 7.04
N SER A 16 1.62 -8.35 7.43
CA SER A 16 2.64 -9.21 8.00
C SER A 16 2.47 -10.57 7.34
N VAL A 17 3.03 -10.71 6.15
CA VAL A 17 2.90 -11.90 5.31
C VAL A 17 4.26 -12.35 4.85
N GLU A 18 4.35 -13.61 4.43
CA GLU A 18 5.61 -14.18 3.98
C GLU A 18 6.16 -13.45 2.78
N LYS A 19 5.27 -13.06 1.85
CA LYS A 19 5.65 -12.33 0.65
C LYS A 19 4.47 -11.54 0.12
N LEU A 20 4.71 -10.29 -0.25
CA LEU A 20 3.71 -9.48 -0.94
C LEU A 20 3.48 -10.06 -2.33
N ASN A 21 2.23 -10.07 -2.78
CA ASN A 21 1.86 -10.61 -4.08
C ASN A 21 0.87 -9.71 -4.80
N LYS A 22 0.44 -10.15 -6.00
CA LYS A 22 -0.46 -9.35 -6.84
C LYS A 22 -1.80 -9.07 -6.19
N VAL A 23 -2.29 -9.97 -5.35
CA VAL A 23 -3.56 -9.77 -4.65
C VAL A 23 -3.45 -8.60 -3.68
N HIS A 24 -2.35 -8.51 -2.95
CA HIS A 24 -2.11 -7.40 -2.03
C HIS A 24 -2.05 -6.07 -2.78
N LEU A 25 -1.37 -6.04 -3.93
CA LEU A 25 -1.31 -4.84 -4.76
C LEU A 25 -2.68 -4.45 -5.31
N ALA A 26 -3.46 -5.43 -5.75
CA ALA A 26 -4.79 -5.17 -6.28
C ALA A 26 -5.71 -4.59 -5.20
N GLN A 27 -5.60 -5.06 -3.96
CA GLN A 27 -6.43 -4.58 -2.87
C GLN A 27 -6.16 -3.09 -2.57
N ILE A 28 -4.90 -2.71 -2.41
CA ILE A 28 -4.57 -1.31 -2.13
C ILE A 28 -4.96 -0.43 -3.31
N LEU A 29 -4.74 -0.90 -4.53
CA LEU A 29 -5.09 -0.14 -5.72
C LEU A 29 -6.60 0.10 -5.82
N THR A 30 -7.40 -0.88 -5.43
CA THR A 30 -8.86 -0.75 -5.38
C THR A 30 -9.27 0.37 -4.44
N TYR A 31 -8.72 0.40 -3.23
CA TYR A 31 -9.01 1.46 -2.27
C TYR A 31 -8.59 2.83 -2.79
N MET A 32 -7.41 2.89 -3.41
CA MET A 32 -6.91 4.13 -3.97
C MET A 32 -7.83 4.68 -5.08
N LYS A 33 -8.32 3.79 -5.94
CA LYS A 33 -9.25 4.17 -7.02
C LYS A 33 -10.58 4.64 -6.46
N LEU A 34 -11.14 3.93 -5.49
CA LEU A 34 -12.42 4.30 -4.90
C LEU A 34 -12.34 5.66 -4.23
N GLY A 35 -11.23 5.97 -3.57
CA GLY A 35 -11.05 7.24 -2.87
C GLY A 35 -10.37 8.31 -3.70
N ASN A 36 -9.99 8.00 -4.94
CA ASN A 36 -9.25 8.90 -5.82
C ASN A 36 -7.92 9.35 -5.23
N PHE A 37 -7.22 8.43 -4.55
CA PHE A 37 -5.89 8.67 -4.02
C PHE A 37 -4.84 8.29 -5.05
N LYS A 38 -3.79 9.10 -5.17
CA LYS A 38 -2.75 8.90 -6.18
C LYS A 38 -1.58 8.07 -5.67
N LEU A 39 -1.31 8.10 -4.37
CA LEU A 39 -0.14 7.44 -3.79
C LEU A 39 -0.54 6.53 -2.66
N GLY A 40 0.02 5.33 -2.66
CA GLY A 40 -0.15 4.36 -1.58
C GLY A 40 1.17 3.72 -1.22
N LEU A 41 1.26 3.26 0.01
CA LEU A 41 2.39 2.47 0.49
C LEU A 41 1.85 1.15 1.05
N LEU A 42 2.40 0.06 0.53
CA LEU A 42 2.11 -1.28 1.02
C LEU A 42 3.33 -1.71 1.83
N ILE A 43 3.15 -1.89 3.14
CA ILE A 43 4.27 -2.14 4.06
C ILE A 43 4.10 -3.53 4.67
N ASN A 44 5.07 -4.39 4.40
CA ASN A 44 5.14 -5.73 4.99
C ASN A 44 6.19 -5.73 6.09
N PHE A 45 5.77 -5.98 7.31
CA PHE A 45 6.66 -6.00 8.47
C PHE A 45 7.41 -7.33 8.64
N ASN A 46 7.00 -8.37 7.93
CA ASN A 46 7.63 -9.70 8.03
C ASN A 46 8.87 -9.75 7.12
N VAL A 47 9.83 -8.88 7.38
CA VAL A 47 11.09 -8.77 6.63
C VAL A 47 12.22 -8.49 7.60
N VAL A 48 13.46 -8.77 7.18
CA VAL A 48 14.65 -8.52 8.01
C VAL A 48 14.90 -7.03 8.13
N LEU A 49 14.82 -6.31 7.01
CA LEU A 49 14.96 -4.85 6.99
C LEU A 49 13.67 -4.24 6.48
N LEU A 50 13.14 -3.26 7.20
CA LEU A 50 11.84 -2.66 6.86
C LEU A 50 11.79 -2.14 5.42
N LYS A 51 12.86 -1.55 4.93
CA LYS A 51 12.90 -1.02 3.55
C LYS A 51 12.64 -2.09 2.50
N GLN A 52 12.89 -3.36 2.82
CA GLN A 52 12.62 -4.47 1.89
C GLN A 52 11.13 -4.79 1.81
N GLY A 53 10.36 -4.36 2.80
CA GLY A 53 8.92 -4.61 2.86
C GLY A 53 8.07 -3.45 2.38
N ILE A 54 8.67 -2.35 1.94
CA ILE A 54 7.92 -1.17 1.51
C ILE A 54 7.76 -1.17 -0.01
N LYS A 55 6.51 -1.14 -0.46
CA LYS A 55 6.17 -1.06 -1.88
C LYS A 55 5.34 0.19 -2.13
N ARG A 56 5.84 1.08 -3.00
CA ARG A 56 5.10 2.27 -3.41
C ARG A 56 4.14 1.91 -4.54
N VAL A 57 2.91 2.36 -4.43
CA VAL A 57 1.86 2.09 -5.40
C VAL A 57 1.31 3.41 -5.91
N ILE A 58 1.23 3.54 -7.22
CA ILE A 58 0.75 4.76 -7.87
C ILE A 58 -0.52 4.45 -8.64
N ASN A 59 -1.56 5.24 -8.39
CA ASN A 59 -2.83 5.14 -9.10
C ASN A 59 -2.83 6.20 -10.22
N GLY A 60 -2.54 5.75 -11.43
CA GLY A 60 -2.40 6.65 -12.58
C GLY A 60 -1.00 7.26 -12.64
N THR A 61 -0.93 8.56 -12.76
CA THR A 61 0.33 9.31 -12.80
C THR A 61 0.36 10.35 -11.68
N LEU A 62 1.54 10.59 -11.15
CA LEU A 62 1.71 11.63 -10.15
C LEU A 62 1.87 13.02 -10.78
#